data_9aef6d7be06502d494dad34eec657e07
#
_entry.id   9aef6d7be06502d494dad34eec657e07
#
_cell.length_a   1.000
_cell.length_b   1.000
_cell.length_c   1.000
_cell.angle_alpha   90.00
_cell.angle_beta   90.00
_cell.angle_gamma   90.00
#
_symmetry.space_group_name_H-M   'P 1'
#
loop_
_entity.id
_entity.type
_entity.pdbx_description
1 polymer ?
#
loop_
_entity_poly.entity_id
_entity_poly.type
_entity_poly.pdbx_seq_one_letter_code
_entity_poly.pdbx_strand_id
1 'polypeptide(L)'
;MENKLIYEFSSHKTDGEASLSNLLGSKGANLAEMSKLGIEVPPGFTITTEVCNYFSYNNHLPDGLKEEIVNCVRNLESFSNKSFGEGKSPLLLSVRSGGMISMPGMMDSILNIGVNDENVGYLAETFSDERFALDSYRRLIQMYSNVVLGVEHKRFEAVIANKKRMDDVVSDADFNIDQLNWIINAYKNTVERFTGSEFPQDPYEQLLGAVEAVFSSWQNKRAITYRKINNIPDSLGTGATIQTMVFGNLNDKSGTGVAFTRNPSSGVKELYGEYLINAQGEDVVAGIRTPHPISDNDAIEQQSLESKFPAVYNEIKNISSKLENHFKEVQDIEFTIENEKIYLLQTRKAKRTAQASVKIAIDMNKEGITTKEEALIMVDANNITNLLHPQFVAKQEKKIFNKALNASPGAAVGEIVFDADKAEKEANRGRNVILVRDETSPEDIHGMHSSVGILTTKGGMTSHAAVVARGMGKPCVVGAEGLTIDITNKTISSGEKVLTEGDVISIDGSLGEVYIGELETEPPKPSDEFNTLMKWCDEYKRLVVRANAETVL
;
A
#
# COMPACT_ATOMS: atom_id res chain seq x y z
N MET A 1 22.93 28.01 11.43
CA MET A 1 21.76 27.98 10.52
C MET A 1 20.74 27.11 11.25
N GLU A 2 19.63 27.68 11.64
CA GLU A 2 18.52 26.88 12.15
C GLU A 2 18.09 25.93 11.03
N ASN A 3 18.11 24.63 11.33
CA ASN A 3 17.67 23.62 10.35
C ASN A 3 16.17 23.82 10.13
N LYS A 4 15.75 24.01 8.89
CA LYS A 4 14.35 24.09 8.51
C LYS A 4 13.67 22.76 8.82
N LEU A 5 12.64 22.76 9.69
CA LEU A 5 11.95 21.57 10.17
C LEU A 5 10.70 21.20 9.35
N ILE A 6 10.11 22.17 8.62
CA ILE A 6 8.89 21.98 7.82
C ILE A 6 9.12 22.43 6.38
N TYR A 7 8.65 21.63 5.42
CA TYR A 7 8.74 21.87 3.99
C TYR A 7 7.35 21.83 3.36
N GLU A 8 6.92 22.96 2.81
CA GLU A 8 5.61 23.10 2.15
C GLU A 8 5.67 22.60 0.69
N PHE A 9 4.55 22.07 0.19
CA PHE A 9 4.35 21.72 -1.21
C PHE A 9 2.94 22.07 -1.68
N SER A 10 2.87 22.83 -2.76
CA SER A 10 1.61 23.25 -3.40
C SER A 10 1.91 23.73 -4.82
N SER A 11 0.87 24.01 -5.62
CA SER A 11 1.02 24.64 -6.94
C SER A 11 1.64 26.05 -6.89
N HIS A 12 1.63 26.71 -5.72
CA HIS A 12 2.13 28.08 -5.55
C HIS A 12 3.53 28.15 -4.92
N LYS A 13 3.81 27.21 -4.00
CA LYS A 13 5.08 27.16 -3.25
C LYS A 13 5.48 25.73 -2.99
N THR A 14 6.70 25.38 -3.36
CA THR A 14 7.28 24.07 -3.08
C THR A 14 8.72 24.23 -2.64
N ASP A 15 8.99 23.84 -1.38
CA ASP A 15 10.30 24.00 -0.73
C ASP A 15 11.19 22.76 -0.88
N GLY A 16 10.59 21.58 -1.08
CA GLY A 16 11.27 20.28 -1.15
C GLY A 16 11.57 19.84 -2.59
N GLU A 17 12.27 18.73 -2.72
CA GLU A 17 12.54 18.04 -3.99
C GLU A 17 12.91 16.57 -3.74
N ALA A 18 12.94 15.73 -4.79
CA ALA A 18 13.20 14.29 -4.69
C ALA A 18 14.56 13.97 -4.05
N SER A 19 15.58 14.81 -4.22
CA SER A 19 16.91 14.64 -3.63
C SER A 19 16.91 14.71 -2.10
N LEU A 20 15.89 15.33 -1.49
CA LEU A 20 15.73 15.49 -0.05
C LEU A 20 15.02 14.30 0.62
N SER A 21 14.99 13.13 -0.02
CA SER A 21 14.31 11.93 0.52
C SER A 21 14.82 11.47 1.89
N ASN A 22 16.09 11.76 2.24
CA ASN A 22 16.64 11.50 3.57
C ASN A 22 15.96 12.35 4.66
N LEU A 23 15.59 13.59 4.31
CA LEU A 23 15.06 14.59 5.23
C LEU A 23 13.53 14.60 5.27
N LEU A 24 12.89 14.41 4.12
CA LEU A 24 11.42 14.49 3.98
C LEU A 24 10.74 13.11 3.95
N GLY A 25 11.53 12.04 3.93
CA GLY A 25 11.04 10.74 3.55
C GLY A 25 10.69 10.68 2.06
N SER A 26 10.57 9.49 1.50
CA SER A 26 10.24 9.32 0.08
C SER A 26 8.89 9.94 -0.30
N LYS A 27 7.90 9.87 0.59
CA LYS A 27 6.55 10.43 0.34
C LYS A 27 6.59 11.97 0.23
N GLY A 28 7.14 12.65 1.23
CA GLY A 28 7.21 14.11 1.24
C GLY A 28 8.07 14.66 0.09
N ALA A 29 9.23 14.04 -0.17
CA ALA A 29 10.12 14.41 -1.25
C ALA A 29 9.44 14.26 -2.63
N ASN A 30 8.74 13.14 -2.88
CA ASN A 30 8.07 12.89 -4.15
C ASN A 30 6.81 13.76 -4.34
N LEU A 31 6.07 14.09 -3.28
CA LEU A 31 4.96 15.05 -3.35
C LEU A 31 5.46 16.44 -3.76
N ALA A 32 6.57 16.89 -3.16
CA ALA A 32 7.21 18.15 -3.54
C ALA A 32 7.67 18.10 -5.00
N GLU A 33 8.29 17.01 -5.44
CA GLU A 33 8.75 16.85 -6.81
C GLU A 33 7.58 16.87 -7.81
N MET A 34 6.50 16.13 -7.54
CA MET A 34 5.29 16.14 -8.37
C MET A 34 4.68 17.53 -8.48
N SER A 35 4.64 18.30 -7.37
CA SER A 35 4.19 19.70 -7.38
C SER A 35 5.05 20.56 -8.29
N LYS A 36 6.39 20.44 -8.23
CA LYS A 36 7.31 21.15 -9.14
C LYS A 36 7.11 20.79 -10.61
N LEU A 37 6.74 19.54 -10.88
CA LEU A 37 6.41 19.07 -12.23
C LEU A 37 5.06 19.57 -12.72
N GLY A 38 4.29 20.32 -11.90
CA GLY A 38 2.95 20.78 -12.23
C GLY A 38 1.95 19.62 -12.33
N ILE A 39 2.15 18.56 -11.58
CA ILE A 39 1.18 17.49 -11.39
C ILE A 39 0.27 17.88 -10.23
N GLU A 40 -1.04 17.64 -10.40
CA GLU A 40 -2.02 18.00 -9.40
C GLU A 40 -1.89 17.11 -8.16
N VAL A 41 -1.37 17.69 -7.07
CA VAL A 41 -1.30 17.09 -5.73
C VAL A 41 -2.07 17.94 -4.75
N PRO A 42 -2.83 17.36 -3.82
CA PRO A 42 -3.42 18.14 -2.74
C PRO A 42 -2.32 18.84 -1.95
N PRO A 43 -2.43 20.15 -1.69
CA PRO A 43 -1.39 20.91 -1.00
C PRO A 43 -1.16 20.40 0.42
N GLY A 44 0.05 20.61 0.92
CA GLY A 44 0.44 20.16 2.25
C GLY A 44 1.84 20.59 2.65
N PHE A 45 2.32 19.99 3.71
CA PHE A 45 3.69 20.18 4.20
C PHE A 45 4.22 18.89 4.85
N THR A 46 5.53 18.76 4.90
CA THR A 46 6.21 17.63 5.51
C THR A 46 7.09 18.09 6.67
N ILE A 47 6.90 17.49 7.84
CA ILE A 47 7.79 17.61 8.99
C ILE A 47 8.90 16.58 8.81
N THR A 48 10.15 17.01 9.03
CA THR A 48 11.35 16.24 8.68
C THR A 48 11.57 14.99 9.54
N THR A 49 12.35 14.05 9.01
CA THR A 49 12.84 12.86 9.74
C THR A 49 13.70 13.22 10.96
N GLU A 50 14.37 14.39 10.95
CA GLU A 50 15.12 14.90 12.09
C GLU A 50 14.23 15.14 13.30
N VAL A 51 13.00 15.63 13.08
CA VAL A 51 12.00 15.80 14.15
C VAL A 51 11.58 14.45 14.72
N CYS A 52 11.39 13.43 13.88
CA CYS A 52 11.10 12.06 14.34
C CYS A 52 12.22 11.53 15.23
N ASN A 53 13.46 11.72 14.83
CA ASN A 53 14.63 11.31 15.63
C ASN A 53 14.69 12.07 16.95
N TYR A 54 14.48 13.41 16.93
CA TYR A 54 14.40 14.23 18.14
C TYR A 54 13.31 13.72 19.09
N PHE A 55 12.08 13.49 18.55
CA PHE A 55 10.94 12.98 19.30
C PHE A 55 11.23 11.60 19.93
N SER A 56 11.90 10.71 19.19
CA SER A 56 12.26 9.37 19.67
C SER A 56 13.20 9.40 20.88
N TYR A 57 14.05 10.43 21.02
CA TYR A 57 14.96 10.59 22.15
C TYR A 57 14.36 11.37 23.32
N ASN A 58 13.52 12.38 23.03
CA ASN A 58 13.06 13.34 24.03
C ASN A 58 11.61 13.11 24.47
N ASN A 59 10.81 12.31 23.75
CA ASN A 59 9.37 12.07 23.96
C ASN A 59 8.50 13.35 23.90
N HIS A 60 8.96 14.39 23.23
CA HIS A 60 8.20 15.61 22.93
C HIS A 60 8.71 16.24 21.63
N LEU A 61 7.85 17.04 21.00
CA LEU A 61 8.21 17.81 19.81
C LEU A 61 9.20 18.94 20.16
N PRO A 62 10.09 19.35 19.22
CA PRO A 62 10.96 20.51 19.41
C PRO A 62 10.17 21.78 19.76
N ASP A 63 10.78 22.64 20.57
CA ASP A 63 10.20 23.95 20.92
C ASP A 63 9.99 24.80 19.65
N GLY A 64 8.87 25.49 19.57
CA GLY A 64 8.47 26.33 18.43
C GLY A 64 7.85 25.57 17.25
N LEU A 65 7.98 24.24 17.18
CA LEU A 65 7.43 23.48 16.06
C LEU A 65 5.90 23.54 15.98
N LYS A 66 5.22 23.60 17.11
CA LYS A 66 3.74 23.70 17.15
C LYS A 66 3.25 24.99 16.48
N GLU A 67 3.92 26.09 16.74
CA GLU A 67 3.63 27.39 16.13
C GLU A 67 3.91 27.36 14.61
N GLU A 68 4.97 26.70 14.17
CA GLU A 68 5.26 26.51 12.74
C GLU A 68 4.17 25.67 12.06
N ILE A 69 3.71 24.58 12.69
CA ILE A 69 2.61 23.75 12.19
C ILE A 69 1.33 24.60 12.03
N VAL A 70 0.97 25.40 13.03
CA VAL A 70 -0.19 26.29 12.97
C VAL A 70 -0.07 27.28 11.81
N ASN A 71 1.11 27.86 11.59
CA ASN A 71 1.35 28.78 10.47
C ASN A 71 1.22 28.08 9.10
N CYS A 72 1.73 26.85 8.96
CA CYS A 72 1.55 26.06 7.73
C CYS A 72 0.07 25.72 7.48
N VAL A 73 -0.70 25.39 8.53
CA VAL A 73 -2.15 25.16 8.39
C VAL A 73 -2.86 26.43 7.92
N ARG A 74 -2.53 27.61 8.47
CA ARG A 74 -3.08 28.90 7.99
C ARG A 74 -2.77 29.17 6.51
N ASN A 75 -1.58 28.76 6.04
CA ASN A 75 -1.24 28.85 4.62
C ASN A 75 -2.17 27.93 3.80
N LEU A 76 -2.42 26.69 4.25
CA LEU A 76 -3.36 25.78 3.59
C LEU A 76 -4.79 26.31 3.56
N GLU A 77 -5.25 26.94 4.63
CA GLU A 77 -6.56 27.62 4.69
C GLU A 77 -6.67 28.70 3.60
N SER A 78 -5.63 29.55 3.51
CA SER A 78 -5.58 30.62 2.52
C SER A 78 -5.59 30.10 1.07
N PHE A 79 -4.87 29.00 0.79
CA PHE A 79 -4.80 28.41 -0.56
C PHE A 79 -6.09 27.69 -0.95
N SER A 80 -6.72 27.00 -0.01
CA SER A 80 -7.92 26.21 -0.26
C SER A 80 -9.22 27.01 -0.11
N ASN A 81 -9.16 28.20 0.46
CA ASN A 81 -10.33 28.98 0.89
C ASN A 81 -11.27 28.16 1.81
N LYS A 82 -10.66 27.38 2.69
CA LYS A 82 -11.32 26.52 3.70
C LYS A 82 -10.77 26.86 5.08
N SER A 83 -11.45 26.44 6.15
CA SER A 83 -11.05 26.70 7.53
C SER A 83 -10.83 25.41 8.31
N PHE A 84 -9.74 25.33 9.06
CA PHE A 84 -9.41 24.18 9.89
C PHE A 84 -10.05 24.30 11.26
N GLY A 85 -11.05 23.49 11.51
CA GLY A 85 -11.76 23.42 12.79
C GLY A 85 -12.96 24.33 12.92
N GLU A 86 -12.94 25.51 12.35
CA GLU A 86 -14.01 26.50 12.44
C GLU A 86 -14.48 26.92 11.04
N GLY A 87 -15.72 27.42 10.95
CA GLY A 87 -16.25 27.99 9.71
C GLY A 87 -17.05 27.02 8.84
N LYS A 88 -17.74 27.61 7.84
CA LYS A 88 -18.71 26.91 6.98
C LYS A 88 -18.12 26.09 5.85
N SER A 89 -16.82 26.13 5.65
CA SER A 89 -16.12 25.35 4.62
C SER A 89 -14.96 24.59 5.29
N PRO A 90 -15.21 23.42 5.89
CA PRO A 90 -14.20 22.70 6.66
C PRO A 90 -12.99 22.28 5.82
N LEU A 91 -11.79 22.59 6.31
CA LEU A 91 -10.55 22.01 5.84
C LEU A 91 -10.28 20.72 6.62
N LEU A 92 -10.16 19.61 5.93
CA LEU A 92 -9.73 18.35 6.55
C LEU A 92 -8.32 18.01 6.11
N LEU A 93 -7.57 17.42 7.04
CA LEU A 93 -6.17 17.05 6.84
C LEU A 93 -5.97 15.54 7.04
N SER A 94 -4.95 15.01 6.41
CA SER A 94 -4.38 13.71 6.71
C SER A 94 -2.97 13.88 7.26
N VAL A 95 -2.55 13.01 8.20
CA VAL A 95 -1.16 12.89 8.63
C VAL A 95 -0.67 11.51 8.22
N ARG A 96 0.34 11.47 7.37
CA ARG A 96 0.84 10.26 6.74
C ARG A 96 2.33 10.09 7.01
N SER A 97 2.74 8.90 7.45
CA SER A 97 4.16 8.54 7.59
C SER A 97 4.86 8.41 6.24
N GLY A 98 6.15 8.72 6.20
CA GLY A 98 6.98 8.56 5.01
C GLY A 98 8.45 8.40 5.37
N GLY A 99 8.96 7.17 5.46
CA GLY A 99 10.39 6.92 5.59
C GLY A 99 11.14 7.11 4.26
N MET A 100 12.46 7.26 4.32
CA MET A 100 13.32 7.29 3.13
C MET A 100 13.14 6.01 2.27
N ILE A 101 13.08 4.87 2.93
CA ILE A 101 12.79 3.58 2.30
C ILE A 101 11.31 3.26 2.51
N SER A 102 10.60 2.91 1.42
CA SER A 102 9.19 2.56 1.49
C SER A 102 8.97 1.30 2.34
N MET A 103 8.11 1.41 3.35
CA MET A 103 7.72 0.33 4.26
C MET A 103 6.18 0.20 4.26
N PRO A 104 5.58 -0.42 3.23
CA PRO A 104 4.13 -0.45 3.04
C PRO A 104 3.40 -1.08 4.23
N GLY A 105 2.41 -0.37 4.80
CA GLY A 105 1.60 -0.87 5.91
C GLY A 105 2.31 -0.95 7.27
N MET A 106 3.63 -0.63 7.35
CA MET A 106 4.39 -0.79 8.60
C MET A 106 4.22 0.36 9.59
N MET A 107 3.83 1.53 9.12
CA MET A 107 3.64 2.74 9.92
C MET A 107 2.22 3.27 9.76
N ASP A 108 1.78 4.06 10.73
CA ASP A 108 0.40 4.53 10.81
C ASP A 108 0.17 5.78 9.95
N SER A 109 -1.11 6.00 9.60
CA SER A 109 -1.63 7.22 8.97
C SER A 109 -2.96 7.55 9.60
N ILE A 110 -3.31 8.83 9.68
CA ILE A 110 -4.60 9.29 10.21
C ILE A 110 -5.24 10.22 9.17
N LEU A 111 -6.50 9.95 8.84
CA LEU A 111 -7.27 10.69 7.84
C LEU A 111 -8.41 11.49 8.50
N ASN A 112 -8.98 12.43 7.78
CA ASN A 112 -10.14 13.23 8.16
C ASN A 112 -9.92 14.09 9.44
N ILE A 113 -8.67 14.42 9.77
CA ILE A 113 -8.35 15.28 10.93
C ILE A 113 -8.98 16.65 10.74
N GLY A 114 -9.61 17.15 11.78
CA GLY A 114 -10.30 18.43 11.79
C GLY A 114 -11.82 18.31 11.85
N VAL A 115 -12.41 17.12 11.68
CA VAL A 115 -13.84 16.91 11.91
C VAL A 115 -14.11 16.83 13.41
N ASN A 116 -15.16 17.51 13.85
CA ASN A 116 -15.66 17.49 15.22
C ASN A 116 -17.20 17.62 15.25
N ASP A 117 -17.80 17.65 16.44
CA ASP A 117 -19.25 17.75 16.62
C ASP A 117 -19.84 19.06 16.09
N GLU A 118 -19.04 20.13 16.08
CA GLU A 118 -19.50 21.47 15.68
C GLU A 118 -19.49 21.63 14.15
N ASN A 119 -18.50 21.02 13.47
CA ASN A 119 -18.29 21.27 12.04
C ASN A 119 -18.76 20.14 11.11
N VAL A 120 -19.12 18.96 11.62
CA VAL A 120 -19.62 17.85 10.80
C VAL A 120 -20.88 18.24 10.00
N GLY A 121 -21.73 19.10 10.55
CA GLY A 121 -22.89 19.66 9.85
C GLY A 121 -22.49 20.55 8.68
N TYR A 122 -21.48 21.38 8.82
CA TYR A 122 -20.96 22.20 7.71
C TYR A 122 -20.27 21.36 6.64
N LEU A 123 -19.66 20.25 7.02
CA LEU A 123 -19.12 19.28 6.06
C LEU A 123 -20.26 18.68 5.20
N ALA A 124 -21.37 18.32 5.85
CA ALA A 124 -22.58 17.83 5.18
C ALA A 124 -23.16 18.87 4.21
N GLU A 125 -23.25 20.13 4.62
CA GLU A 125 -23.70 21.23 3.76
C GLU A 125 -22.76 21.43 2.55
N THR A 126 -21.43 21.43 2.79
CA THR A 126 -20.40 21.66 1.75
C THR A 126 -20.49 20.64 0.63
N PHE A 127 -20.69 19.39 0.97
CA PHE A 127 -20.78 18.29 -0.01
C PHE A 127 -22.21 17.89 -0.37
N SER A 128 -23.22 18.52 0.26
CA SER A 128 -24.64 18.18 0.11
C SER A 128 -24.92 16.69 0.39
N ASP A 129 -24.16 16.11 1.31
CA ASP A 129 -24.25 14.70 1.71
C ASP A 129 -23.93 14.52 3.20
N GLU A 130 -25.00 14.37 3.99
CA GLU A 130 -24.90 14.18 5.45
C GLU A 130 -24.32 12.80 5.79
N ARG A 131 -24.65 11.77 4.98
CA ARG A 131 -24.13 10.42 5.18
C ARG A 131 -22.59 10.41 5.03
N PHE A 132 -22.08 11.04 3.98
CA PHE A 132 -20.63 11.18 3.75
C PHE A 132 -19.93 11.88 4.93
N ALA A 133 -20.50 12.99 5.44
CA ALA A 133 -19.92 13.74 6.55
C ALA A 133 -19.85 12.88 7.82
N LEU A 134 -20.94 12.18 8.15
CA LEU A 134 -21.00 11.29 9.32
C LEU A 134 -20.07 10.08 9.18
N ASP A 135 -19.97 9.46 8.00
CA ASP A 135 -19.02 8.34 7.79
C ASP A 135 -17.56 8.81 7.89
N SER A 136 -17.25 10.01 7.39
CA SER A 136 -15.91 10.61 7.53
C SER A 136 -15.57 10.86 9.01
N TYR A 137 -16.52 11.31 9.81
CA TYR A 137 -16.34 11.50 11.24
C TYR A 137 -16.21 10.17 11.99
N ARG A 138 -17.05 9.18 11.68
CA ARG A 138 -16.94 7.82 12.22
C ARG A 138 -15.55 7.22 11.96
N ARG A 139 -15.04 7.35 10.73
CA ARG A 139 -13.70 6.85 10.34
C ARG A 139 -12.60 7.57 11.11
N LEU A 140 -12.69 8.90 11.29
CA LEU A 140 -11.73 9.63 12.11
C LEU A 140 -11.72 9.11 13.55
N ILE A 141 -12.89 8.97 14.20
CA ILE A 141 -12.97 8.49 15.60
C ILE A 141 -12.32 7.11 15.71
N GLN A 142 -12.64 6.18 14.82
CA GLN A 142 -12.09 4.83 14.83
C GLN A 142 -10.57 4.84 14.67
N MET A 143 -10.08 5.51 13.62
CA MET A 143 -8.66 5.53 13.28
C MET A 143 -7.83 6.27 14.32
N TYR A 144 -8.26 7.47 14.70
CA TYR A 144 -7.59 8.28 15.71
C TYR A 144 -7.51 7.57 17.06
N SER A 145 -8.62 6.98 17.48
CA SER A 145 -8.66 6.26 18.76
C SER A 145 -7.79 5.02 18.77
N ASN A 146 -7.69 4.31 17.65
CA ASN A 146 -6.79 3.17 17.54
C ASN A 146 -5.33 3.60 17.53
N VAL A 147 -4.98 4.57 16.69
CA VAL A 147 -3.57 4.94 16.43
C VAL A 147 -3.01 5.87 17.49
N VAL A 148 -3.78 6.88 17.93
CA VAL A 148 -3.33 7.92 18.87
C VAL A 148 -3.65 7.57 20.30
N LEU A 149 -4.89 7.10 20.56
CA LEU A 149 -5.35 6.84 21.93
C LEU A 149 -5.12 5.40 22.39
N GLY A 150 -4.64 4.50 21.50
CA GLY A 150 -4.28 3.12 21.82
C GLY A 150 -5.48 2.20 22.11
N VAL A 151 -6.69 2.58 21.70
CA VAL A 151 -7.89 1.73 21.84
C VAL A 151 -7.87 0.63 20.78
N GLU A 152 -7.96 -0.62 21.22
CA GLU A 152 -7.88 -1.79 20.32
C GLU A 152 -8.93 -1.75 19.19
N HIS A 153 -8.48 -1.85 17.93
CA HIS A 153 -9.31 -1.83 16.72
C HIS A 153 -10.52 -2.78 16.80
N LYS A 154 -10.32 -4.00 17.33
CA LYS A 154 -11.38 -5.00 17.48
C LYS A 154 -12.61 -4.52 18.26
N ARG A 155 -12.48 -3.50 19.11
CA ARG A 155 -13.60 -2.94 19.87
C ARG A 155 -14.55 -2.15 18.99
N PHE A 156 -14.01 -1.40 18.07
CA PHE A 156 -14.77 -0.64 17.07
C PHE A 156 -15.42 -1.59 16.05
N GLU A 157 -14.68 -2.61 15.60
CA GLU A 157 -15.22 -3.67 14.74
C GLU A 157 -16.40 -4.41 15.40
N ALA A 158 -16.32 -4.67 16.69
CA ALA A 158 -17.43 -5.29 17.43
C ALA A 158 -18.68 -4.41 17.46
N VAL A 159 -18.54 -3.08 17.55
CA VAL A 159 -19.67 -2.13 17.47
C VAL A 159 -20.32 -2.18 16.09
N ILE A 160 -19.53 -2.10 15.02
CA ILE A 160 -20.01 -2.18 13.63
C ILE A 160 -20.69 -3.54 13.37
N ALA A 161 -20.04 -4.65 13.71
CA ALA A 161 -20.60 -5.99 13.51
C ALA A 161 -21.92 -6.19 14.27
N ASN A 162 -22.02 -5.64 15.49
CA ASN A 162 -23.26 -5.67 16.25
C ASN A 162 -24.38 -4.84 15.56
N LYS A 163 -24.05 -3.63 15.10
CA LYS A 163 -25.01 -2.75 14.41
C LYS A 163 -25.51 -3.38 13.10
N LYS A 164 -24.59 -3.94 12.29
CA LYS A 164 -24.93 -4.69 11.07
C LYS A 164 -25.93 -5.81 11.36
N ARG A 165 -25.66 -6.62 12.39
CA ARG A 165 -26.53 -7.72 12.77
C ARG A 165 -27.89 -7.26 13.30
N MET A 166 -27.94 -6.14 14.04
CA MET A 166 -29.19 -5.59 14.58
C MET A 166 -30.12 -5.06 13.48
N ASP A 167 -29.56 -4.49 12.44
CA ASP A 167 -30.29 -3.76 11.42
C ASP A 167 -30.28 -4.47 10.05
N ASP A 168 -29.74 -5.71 9.98
CA ASP A 168 -29.61 -6.52 8.75
C ASP A 168 -28.86 -5.78 7.61
N VAL A 169 -27.77 -5.08 7.97
CA VAL A 169 -26.92 -4.35 7.03
C VAL A 169 -25.71 -5.19 6.64
N VAL A 170 -25.43 -5.31 5.35
CA VAL A 170 -24.32 -6.14 4.82
C VAL A 170 -23.01 -5.35 4.78
N SER A 171 -23.02 -4.16 4.18
CA SER A 171 -21.82 -3.35 3.98
C SER A 171 -21.85 -2.08 4.83
N ASP A 172 -20.67 -1.58 5.26
CA ASP A 172 -20.56 -0.26 5.92
C ASP A 172 -21.08 0.86 5.03
N ALA A 173 -20.98 0.70 3.72
CA ALA A 173 -21.50 1.66 2.75
C ALA A 173 -23.03 1.80 2.79
N ASP A 174 -23.75 0.81 3.32
CA ASP A 174 -25.22 0.78 3.35
C ASP A 174 -25.81 1.41 4.62
N PHE A 175 -24.97 1.82 5.60
CA PHE A 175 -25.47 2.51 6.79
C PHE A 175 -26.15 3.84 6.43
N ASN A 176 -27.34 4.06 6.96
CA ASN A 176 -28.05 5.33 6.88
C ASN A 176 -27.59 6.33 7.96
N ILE A 177 -28.15 7.55 7.90
CA ILE A 177 -27.81 8.65 8.79
C ILE A 177 -28.02 8.29 10.28
N ASP A 178 -29.18 7.70 10.63
CA ASP A 178 -29.49 7.35 12.02
C ASP A 178 -28.54 6.27 12.56
N GLN A 179 -28.19 5.30 11.71
CA GLN A 179 -27.25 4.23 12.05
C GLN A 179 -25.83 4.77 12.27
N LEU A 180 -25.37 5.70 11.41
CA LEU A 180 -24.07 6.34 11.56
C LEU A 180 -24.00 7.18 12.83
N ASN A 181 -25.03 7.95 13.15
CA ASN A 181 -25.12 8.72 14.41
C ASN A 181 -25.06 7.79 15.62
N TRP A 182 -25.75 6.65 15.57
CA TRP A 182 -25.69 5.66 16.65
C TRP A 182 -24.27 5.08 16.80
N ILE A 183 -23.60 4.75 15.69
CA ILE A 183 -22.22 4.20 15.69
C ILE A 183 -21.24 5.24 16.25
N ILE A 184 -21.33 6.52 15.81
CA ILE A 184 -20.49 7.63 16.30
C ILE A 184 -20.60 7.75 17.82
N ASN A 185 -21.82 7.76 18.36
CA ASN A 185 -22.04 7.83 19.80
C ASN A 185 -21.48 6.60 20.53
N ALA A 186 -21.67 5.41 19.99
CA ALA A 186 -21.12 4.17 20.56
C ALA A 186 -19.58 4.16 20.53
N TYR A 187 -18.98 4.74 19.50
CA TYR A 187 -17.52 4.89 19.39
C TYR A 187 -16.98 5.87 20.45
N LYS A 188 -17.60 7.04 20.61
CA LYS A 188 -17.23 8.03 21.65
C LYS A 188 -17.33 7.43 23.05
N ASN A 189 -18.42 6.73 23.36
CA ASN A 189 -18.58 6.01 24.63
C ASN A 189 -17.50 4.93 24.82
N THR A 190 -17.08 4.28 23.74
CA THR A 190 -15.98 3.30 23.77
C THR A 190 -14.66 4.00 24.11
N VAL A 191 -14.38 5.15 23.48
CA VAL A 191 -13.19 5.96 23.77
C VAL A 191 -13.17 6.37 25.24
N GLU A 192 -14.21 7.03 25.72
CA GLU A 192 -14.30 7.49 27.10
C GLU A 192 -14.13 6.35 28.10
N ARG A 193 -14.76 5.20 27.86
CA ARG A 193 -14.63 4.00 28.70
C ARG A 193 -13.21 3.46 28.82
N PHE A 194 -12.42 3.54 27.75
CA PHE A 194 -11.08 2.92 27.72
C PHE A 194 -9.94 3.90 27.99
N THR A 195 -10.13 5.19 27.72
CA THR A 195 -9.13 6.24 27.95
C THR A 195 -9.39 7.01 29.24
N GLY A 196 -10.63 7.05 29.71
CA GLY A 196 -11.08 7.91 30.80
C GLY A 196 -11.30 9.37 30.37
N SER A 197 -11.22 9.67 29.08
CA SER A 197 -11.42 11.03 28.51
C SER A 197 -12.31 10.96 27.28
N GLU A 198 -13.02 12.05 27.00
CA GLU A 198 -13.81 12.17 25.78
C GLU A 198 -12.91 12.21 24.52
N PHE A 199 -13.50 11.92 23.35
CA PHE A 199 -12.80 12.06 22.08
C PHE A 199 -12.45 13.54 21.82
N PRO A 200 -11.18 13.87 21.45
CA PRO A 200 -10.73 15.25 21.28
C PRO A 200 -11.54 16.00 20.23
N GLN A 201 -12.08 17.17 20.60
CA GLN A 201 -12.87 18.03 19.73
C GLN A 201 -12.06 19.20 19.12
N ASP A 202 -10.91 19.55 19.72
CA ASP A 202 -10.01 20.57 19.17
C ASP A 202 -9.23 19.99 17.97
N PRO A 203 -9.38 20.55 16.75
CA PRO A 203 -8.67 20.08 15.56
C PRO A 203 -7.14 20.16 15.66
N TYR A 204 -6.61 21.16 16.37
CA TYR A 204 -5.16 21.26 16.57
C TYR A 204 -4.64 20.20 17.55
N GLU A 205 -5.42 19.86 18.59
CA GLU A 205 -5.12 18.73 19.47
C GLU A 205 -5.11 17.41 18.65
N GLN A 206 -6.12 17.21 17.79
CA GLN A 206 -6.15 16.06 16.87
C GLN A 206 -4.92 16.03 15.96
N LEU A 207 -4.54 17.16 15.35
CA LEU A 207 -3.40 17.24 14.44
C LEU A 207 -2.07 16.94 15.13
N LEU A 208 -1.83 17.56 16.28
CA LEU A 208 -0.59 17.36 17.04
C LEU A 208 -0.48 15.92 17.57
N GLY A 209 -1.57 15.38 18.12
CA GLY A 209 -1.61 13.98 18.55
C GLY A 209 -1.35 13.00 17.41
N ALA A 210 -1.90 13.28 16.21
CA ALA A 210 -1.64 12.46 15.02
C ALA A 210 -0.16 12.54 14.57
N VAL A 211 0.47 13.71 14.62
CA VAL A 211 1.91 13.87 14.29
C VAL A 211 2.78 13.07 15.26
N GLU A 212 2.52 13.17 16.56
CA GLU A 212 3.26 12.43 17.60
C GLU A 212 3.07 10.91 17.45
N ALA A 213 1.84 10.46 17.13
CA ALA A 213 1.54 9.05 16.88
C ALA A 213 2.25 8.51 15.62
N VAL A 214 2.31 9.30 14.54
CA VAL A 214 3.05 8.94 13.33
C VAL A 214 4.55 8.77 13.64
N PHE A 215 5.16 9.66 14.42
CA PHE A 215 6.55 9.50 14.85
C PHE A 215 6.75 8.28 15.76
N SER A 216 5.83 8.04 16.69
CA SER A 216 5.84 6.87 17.56
C SER A 216 5.74 5.56 16.76
N SER A 217 5.01 5.56 15.65
CA SER A 217 4.80 4.37 14.81
C SER A 217 6.10 3.82 14.19
N TRP A 218 7.16 4.64 14.10
CA TRP A 218 8.50 4.19 13.72
C TRP A 218 9.04 3.11 14.66
N GLN A 219 8.63 3.14 15.94
CA GLN A 219 9.05 2.19 16.98
C GLN A 219 8.05 1.02 17.18
N ASN A 220 7.01 0.93 16.37
CA ASN A 220 6.07 -0.20 16.41
C ASN A 220 6.79 -1.52 16.08
N LYS A 221 6.36 -2.63 16.72
CA LYS A 221 6.96 -3.96 16.55
C LYS A 221 7.05 -4.38 15.09
N ARG A 222 5.99 -4.15 14.29
CA ARG A 222 5.96 -4.45 12.86
C ARG A 222 6.98 -3.64 12.06
N ALA A 223 7.12 -2.33 12.34
CA ALA A 223 8.10 -1.47 11.69
C ALA A 223 9.55 -1.88 12.02
N ILE A 224 9.82 -2.21 13.29
CA ILE A 224 11.14 -2.72 13.74
C ILE A 224 11.46 -4.05 13.05
N THR A 225 10.49 -4.98 13.01
CA THR A 225 10.67 -6.29 12.36
C THR A 225 10.98 -6.13 10.87
N TYR A 226 10.22 -5.28 10.17
CA TYR A 226 10.44 -5.00 8.76
C TYR A 226 11.83 -4.41 8.51
N ARG A 227 12.27 -3.43 9.33
CA ARG A 227 13.60 -2.84 9.20
C ARG A 227 14.71 -3.85 9.40
N LYS A 228 14.59 -4.74 10.39
CA LYS A 228 15.56 -5.83 10.62
C LYS A 228 15.67 -6.78 9.44
N ILE A 229 14.53 -7.23 8.89
CA ILE A 229 14.48 -8.14 7.73
C ILE A 229 15.13 -7.49 6.50
N ASN A 230 14.89 -6.20 6.30
CA ASN A 230 15.36 -5.47 5.11
C ASN A 230 16.67 -4.69 5.33
N ASN A 231 17.36 -4.88 6.45
CA ASN A 231 18.62 -4.18 6.82
C ASN A 231 18.49 -2.64 6.74
N ILE A 232 17.34 -2.09 7.19
CA ILE A 232 17.10 -0.64 7.21
C ILE A 232 17.56 -0.07 8.55
N PRO A 233 18.46 0.93 8.57
CA PRO A 233 18.94 1.53 9.81
C PRO A 233 17.84 2.22 10.62
N ASP A 234 17.82 2.00 11.94
CA ASP A 234 16.84 2.62 12.85
C ASP A 234 16.99 4.16 12.92
N SER A 235 18.16 4.70 12.61
CA SER A 235 18.48 6.13 12.64
C SER A 235 17.85 6.95 11.50
N LEU A 236 17.26 6.30 10.48
CA LEU A 236 16.67 7.03 9.36
C LEU A 236 15.42 7.83 9.75
N GLY A 237 14.62 7.33 10.70
CA GLY A 237 13.38 7.98 11.10
C GLY A 237 12.31 7.99 10.00
N THR A 238 11.21 8.66 10.27
CA THR A 238 10.12 8.90 9.31
C THR A 238 9.77 10.38 9.25
N GLY A 239 9.47 10.93 8.07
CA GLY A 239 8.78 12.20 7.94
C GLY A 239 7.31 12.05 8.29
N ALA A 240 6.68 13.12 8.76
CA ALA A 240 5.23 13.23 8.87
C ALA A 240 4.72 14.19 7.80
N THR A 241 3.95 13.69 6.85
CA THR A 241 3.37 14.50 5.77
C THR A 241 1.93 14.84 6.10
N ILE A 242 1.66 16.12 6.27
CA ILE A 242 0.34 16.69 6.48
C ILE A 242 -0.18 17.17 5.12
N GLN A 243 -1.36 16.70 4.71
CA GLN A 243 -1.89 16.96 3.37
C GLN A 243 -3.38 17.22 3.44
N THR A 244 -3.88 18.16 2.63
CA THR A 244 -5.32 18.39 2.51
C THR A 244 -6.02 17.14 1.98
N MET A 245 -7.20 16.85 2.55
CA MET A 245 -8.00 15.72 2.10
C MET A 245 -8.66 16.00 0.75
N VAL A 246 -8.70 14.96 -0.08
CA VAL A 246 -9.56 14.81 -1.25
C VAL A 246 -10.33 13.50 -1.10
N PHE A 247 -11.55 13.44 -1.60
CA PHE A 247 -12.50 12.41 -1.21
C PHE A 247 -12.92 11.52 -2.38
N GLY A 248 -12.34 10.31 -2.42
CA GLY A 248 -12.74 9.26 -3.35
C GLY A 248 -14.07 8.59 -2.99
N ASN A 249 -14.53 8.78 -1.76
CA ASN A 249 -15.80 8.24 -1.25
C ASN A 249 -16.94 9.28 -1.22
N LEU A 250 -16.85 10.32 -2.05
CA LEU A 250 -17.85 11.38 -2.08
C LEU A 250 -19.13 10.96 -2.82
N ASN A 251 -18.99 10.32 -3.99
CA ASN A 251 -20.11 9.90 -4.85
C ASN A 251 -19.62 8.96 -5.96
N ASP A 252 -20.52 8.57 -6.87
CA ASP A 252 -20.24 7.67 -8.00
C ASP A 252 -19.32 8.27 -9.09
N LYS A 253 -19.00 9.57 -9.01
CA LYS A 253 -18.00 10.25 -9.85
C LYS A 253 -16.66 10.40 -9.16
N SER A 254 -16.52 9.76 -8.01
CA SER A 254 -15.33 9.77 -7.16
C SER A 254 -14.84 8.35 -6.95
N GLY A 255 -13.55 8.22 -6.70
CA GLY A 255 -12.92 6.93 -6.48
C GLY A 255 -11.48 7.08 -6.03
N THR A 256 -10.84 5.96 -5.78
CA THR A 256 -9.42 5.92 -5.42
C THR A 256 -8.78 4.69 -6.05
N GLY A 257 -7.49 4.74 -6.32
CA GLY A 257 -6.81 3.61 -6.93
C GLY A 257 -5.30 3.66 -6.82
N VAL A 258 -4.72 2.57 -7.29
CA VAL A 258 -3.27 2.40 -7.42
C VAL A 258 -2.97 2.01 -8.85
N ALA A 259 -2.02 2.72 -9.48
CA ALA A 259 -1.57 2.47 -10.84
C ALA A 259 -0.07 2.25 -10.89
N PHE A 260 0.34 1.34 -11.76
CA PHE A 260 1.72 1.16 -12.15
C PHE A 260 1.91 1.67 -13.57
N THR A 261 2.96 2.41 -13.81
CA THR A 261 3.23 2.95 -15.16
C THR A 261 3.57 1.86 -16.16
N ARG A 262 3.98 0.69 -15.70
CA ARG A 262 4.13 -0.58 -16.45
C ARG A 262 3.69 -1.74 -15.59
N ASN A 263 3.30 -2.84 -16.20
CA ASN A 263 2.92 -4.06 -15.49
C ASN A 263 4.07 -4.57 -14.60
N PRO A 264 3.92 -4.58 -13.26
CA PRO A 264 5.01 -4.91 -12.34
C PRO A 264 5.34 -6.40 -12.28
N SER A 265 4.49 -7.25 -12.84
CA SER A 265 4.70 -8.71 -12.90
C SER A 265 5.38 -9.14 -14.19
N SER A 266 4.94 -8.61 -15.33
CA SER A 266 5.45 -8.98 -16.67
C SER A 266 6.46 -8.00 -17.24
N GLY A 267 6.45 -6.74 -16.83
CA GLY A 267 7.26 -5.66 -17.39
C GLY A 267 6.73 -5.07 -18.69
N VAL A 268 5.53 -5.46 -19.13
CA VAL A 268 4.90 -4.91 -20.35
C VAL A 268 4.59 -3.44 -20.13
N LYS A 269 4.81 -2.61 -21.17
CA LYS A 269 4.53 -1.18 -21.17
C LYS A 269 3.04 -0.92 -21.38
N GLU A 270 2.29 -1.09 -20.33
CA GLU A 270 0.86 -0.77 -20.23
C GLU A 270 0.56 -0.23 -18.83
N LEU A 271 -0.37 0.72 -18.76
CA LEU A 271 -0.85 1.21 -17.47
C LEU A 271 -1.60 0.07 -16.79
N TYR A 272 -1.13 -0.33 -15.61
CA TYR A 272 -1.63 -1.48 -14.88
C TYR A 272 -2.05 -1.08 -13.48
N GLY A 273 -3.16 -1.62 -12.96
CA GLY A 273 -3.59 -1.31 -11.60
C GLY A 273 -5.07 -1.50 -11.38
N GLU A 274 -5.51 -0.98 -10.26
CA GLU A 274 -6.86 -1.22 -9.73
C GLU A 274 -7.44 0.06 -9.12
N TYR A 275 -8.76 0.19 -9.16
CA TYR A 275 -9.46 1.31 -8.53
C TYR A 275 -10.80 0.86 -7.93
N LEU A 276 -11.30 1.64 -6.96
CA LEU A 276 -12.62 1.50 -6.37
C LEU A 276 -13.41 2.79 -6.54
N ILE A 277 -14.67 2.66 -6.95
CA ILE A 277 -15.62 3.76 -6.97
C ILE A 277 -16.16 3.96 -5.55
N ASN A 278 -16.40 5.22 -5.19
CA ASN A 278 -16.95 5.60 -3.90
C ASN A 278 -16.21 4.93 -2.73
N ALA A 279 -14.88 5.17 -2.65
CA ALA A 279 -13.98 4.54 -1.68
C ALA A 279 -12.85 5.47 -1.27
N GLN A 280 -12.33 5.28 -0.06
CA GLN A 280 -11.08 5.88 0.40
C GLN A 280 -9.87 4.98 0.11
N GLY A 281 -8.65 5.53 0.14
CA GLY A 281 -7.42 4.79 -0.20
C GLY A 281 -7.18 3.53 0.64
N GLU A 282 -7.61 3.53 1.89
CA GLU A 282 -7.56 2.36 2.79
C GLU A 282 -8.38 1.18 2.26
N ASP A 283 -9.53 1.45 1.65
CA ASP A 283 -10.46 0.41 1.18
C ASP A 283 -9.83 -0.42 0.05
N VAL A 284 -8.94 0.20 -0.77
CA VAL A 284 -8.18 -0.51 -1.82
C VAL A 284 -7.08 -1.39 -1.22
N VAL A 285 -6.33 -0.83 -0.27
CA VAL A 285 -5.15 -1.50 0.31
C VAL A 285 -5.56 -2.62 1.27
N ALA A 286 -6.66 -2.44 2.00
CA ALA A 286 -7.17 -3.44 2.94
C ALA A 286 -7.76 -4.70 2.23
N GLY A 287 -8.16 -4.56 0.95
CA GLY A 287 -8.71 -5.69 0.20
C GLY A 287 -10.13 -6.11 0.62
N ILE A 288 -10.85 -5.24 1.31
CA ILE A 288 -12.22 -5.51 1.81
C ILE A 288 -13.23 -5.63 0.66
N ARG A 289 -13.00 -4.89 -0.43
CA ARG A 289 -13.81 -4.87 -1.65
C ARG A 289 -12.97 -5.31 -2.83
N THR A 290 -13.57 -6.05 -3.77
CA THR A 290 -12.89 -6.42 -5.03
C THR A 290 -12.78 -5.18 -5.92
N PRO A 291 -11.56 -4.72 -6.25
CA PRO A 291 -11.36 -3.54 -7.08
C PRO A 291 -11.61 -3.83 -8.56
N HIS A 292 -11.88 -2.77 -9.33
CA HIS A 292 -11.97 -2.82 -10.79
C HIS A 292 -10.60 -2.58 -11.43
N PRO A 293 -10.31 -3.16 -12.60
CA PRO A 293 -9.08 -2.92 -13.32
C PRO A 293 -9.02 -1.49 -13.90
N ILE A 294 -7.82 -0.98 -14.13
CA ILE A 294 -7.61 0.33 -14.77
C ILE A 294 -7.85 0.25 -16.27
N SER A 295 -7.35 -0.80 -16.93
CA SER A 295 -7.44 -0.97 -18.39
C SER A 295 -8.54 -1.95 -18.79
N ASP A 296 -9.15 -1.71 -19.97
CA ASP A 296 -10.12 -2.64 -20.56
C ASP A 296 -9.49 -3.99 -20.92
N ASN A 297 -8.17 -4.05 -21.18
CA ASN A 297 -7.46 -5.29 -21.48
C ASN A 297 -7.45 -6.28 -20.30
N ASP A 298 -7.53 -5.77 -19.08
CA ASP A 298 -7.55 -6.57 -17.85
C ASP A 298 -8.98 -6.88 -17.38
N ALA A 299 -10.00 -6.29 -18.03
CA ALA A 299 -11.39 -6.43 -17.62
C ALA A 299 -12.03 -7.68 -18.23
N ILE A 300 -12.40 -8.66 -17.39
CA ILE A 300 -13.11 -9.87 -17.85
C ILE A 300 -14.63 -9.65 -17.85
N GLU A 301 -15.18 -9.01 -16.84
CA GLU A 301 -16.63 -8.71 -16.69
C GLU A 301 -16.90 -7.36 -15.98
N GLN A 302 -15.86 -6.67 -15.54
CA GLN A 302 -15.96 -5.47 -14.71
C GLN A 302 -15.68 -4.22 -15.53
N GLN A 303 -16.32 -3.13 -15.14
CA GLN A 303 -16.11 -1.84 -15.75
C GLN A 303 -14.73 -1.28 -15.37
N SER A 304 -13.82 -1.13 -16.32
CA SER A 304 -12.50 -0.55 -16.10
C SER A 304 -12.56 0.96 -15.83
N LEU A 305 -11.46 1.53 -15.32
CA LEU A 305 -11.30 3.00 -15.24
C LEU A 305 -11.35 3.64 -16.63
N GLU A 306 -10.74 2.98 -17.62
CA GLU A 306 -10.71 3.42 -19.03
C GLU A 306 -12.12 3.63 -19.59
N SER A 307 -13.03 2.68 -19.36
CA SER A 307 -14.43 2.76 -19.79
C SER A 307 -15.26 3.72 -18.94
N LYS A 308 -15.07 3.72 -17.61
CA LYS A 308 -15.89 4.50 -16.66
C LYS A 308 -15.52 5.98 -16.63
N PHE A 309 -14.23 6.29 -16.62
CA PHE A 309 -13.67 7.64 -16.49
C PHE A 309 -12.60 7.90 -17.57
N PRO A 310 -12.95 7.92 -18.87
CA PRO A 310 -11.96 7.98 -19.96
C PRO A 310 -11.08 9.23 -19.92
N ALA A 311 -11.57 10.37 -19.45
CA ALA A 311 -10.77 11.59 -19.29
C ALA A 311 -9.69 11.40 -18.21
N VAL A 312 -10.06 10.84 -17.06
CA VAL A 312 -9.15 10.53 -15.94
C VAL A 312 -8.10 9.50 -16.36
N TYR A 313 -8.51 8.44 -17.08
CA TYR A 313 -7.59 7.43 -17.60
C TYR A 313 -6.52 8.04 -18.52
N ASN A 314 -6.93 8.90 -19.45
CA ASN A 314 -5.99 9.59 -20.33
C ASN A 314 -5.05 10.53 -19.55
N GLU A 315 -5.54 11.20 -18.51
CA GLU A 315 -4.72 12.05 -17.66
C GLU A 315 -3.70 11.23 -16.87
N ILE A 316 -4.09 10.10 -16.24
CA ILE A 316 -3.15 9.18 -15.56
C ILE A 316 -2.08 8.69 -16.55
N LYS A 317 -2.45 8.34 -17.77
CA LYS A 317 -1.50 7.88 -18.79
C LYS A 317 -0.47 8.94 -19.14
N ASN A 318 -0.88 10.21 -19.27
CA ASN A 318 0.01 11.33 -19.50
C ASN A 318 0.93 11.58 -18.31
N ILE A 319 0.39 11.57 -17.09
CA ILE A 319 1.14 11.70 -15.84
C ILE A 319 2.15 10.55 -15.71
N SER A 320 1.77 9.32 -16.00
CA SER A 320 2.64 8.14 -15.97
C SER A 320 3.85 8.31 -16.87
N SER A 321 3.62 8.76 -18.11
CA SER A 321 4.71 9.04 -19.05
C SER A 321 5.63 10.15 -18.55
N LYS A 322 5.09 11.21 -17.95
CA LYS A 322 5.86 12.32 -17.37
C LYS A 322 6.72 11.86 -16.20
N LEU A 323 6.16 11.03 -15.32
CA LEU A 323 6.88 10.50 -14.16
C LEU A 323 7.99 9.52 -14.58
N GLU A 324 7.74 8.60 -15.52
CA GLU A 324 8.78 7.67 -16.02
C GLU A 324 9.96 8.42 -16.64
N ASN A 325 9.69 9.42 -17.47
CA ASN A 325 10.74 10.23 -18.10
C ASN A 325 11.54 11.03 -17.07
N HIS A 326 10.88 11.57 -16.05
CA HIS A 326 11.53 12.37 -15.01
C HIS A 326 12.38 11.52 -14.06
N PHE A 327 11.78 10.46 -13.48
CA PHE A 327 12.46 9.59 -12.53
C PHE A 327 13.35 8.52 -13.19
N LYS A 328 13.23 8.33 -14.51
CA LYS A 328 13.88 7.25 -15.27
C LYS A 328 13.64 5.86 -14.65
N GLU A 329 12.46 5.68 -14.11
CA GLU A 329 12.08 4.48 -13.36
C GLU A 329 10.57 4.27 -13.40
N VAL A 330 10.14 3.01 -13.40
CA VAL A 330 8.72 2.64 -13.31
C VAL A 330 8.16 3.06 -11.97
N GLN A 331 7.01 3.73 -11.99
CA GLN A 331 6.36 4.29 -10.83
C GLN A 331 5.14 3.48 -10.41
N ASP A 332 4.96 3.40 -9.11
CA ASP A 332 3.75 3.01 -8.40
C ASP A 332 3.08 4.30 -7.92
N ILE A 333 1.84 4.54 -8.34
CA ILE A 333 1.11 5.79 -8.20
C ILE A 333 -0.14 5.53 -7.36
N GLU A 334 -0.30 6.23 -6.24
CA GLU A 334 -1.56 6.30 -5.50
C GLU A 334 -2.32 7.55 -5.93
N PHE A 335 -3.59 7.42 -6.30
CA PHE A 335 -4.41 8.52 -6.77
C PHE A 335 -5.82 8.49 -6.18
N THR A 336 -6.46 9.67 -6.13
CA THR A 336 -7.87 9.83 -5.80
C THR A 336 -8.55 10.64 -6.89
N ILE A 337 -9.76 10.23 -7.23
CA ILE A 337 -10.66 10.95 -8.13
C ILE A 337 -11.73 11.59 -7.27
N GLU A 338 -11.86 12.90 -7.31
CA GLU A 338 -12.94 13.64 -6.66
C GLU A 338 -13.74 14.39 -7.74
N ASN A 339 -14.99 14.00 -7.95
CA ASN A 339 -15.85 14.57 -8.99
C ASN A 339 -15.18 14.61 -10.39
N GLU A 340 -14.66 13.47 -10.84
CA GLU A 340 -13.97 13.30 -12.13
C GLU A 340 -12.64 14.08 -12.26
N LYS A 341 -12.16 14.73 -11.20
CA LYS A 341 -10.83 15.35 -11.15
C LYS A 341 -9.86 14.43 -10.42
N ILE A 342 -8.68 14.20 -11.02
CA ILE A 342 -7.64 13.37 -10.44
C ILE A 342 -6.69 14.18 -9.56
N TYR A 343 -6.26 13.56 -8.46
CA TYR A 343 -5.21 14.04 -7.58
C TYR A 343 -4.24 12.91 -7.26
N LEU A 344 -2.94 13.17 -7.40
CA LEU A 344 -1.91 12.23 -6.99
C LEU A 344 -1.61 12.38 -5.51
N LEU A 345 -1.66 11.27 -4.79
CA LEU A 345 -1.39 11.23 -3.35
C LEU A 345 0.02 10.74 -3.02
N GLN A 346 0.63 9.97 -3.93
CA GLN A 346 1.97 9.44 -3.78
C GLN A 346 2.48 8.90 -5.11
N THR A 347 3.78 9.01 -5.34
CA THR A 347 4.51 8.20 -6.31
C THR A 347 5.74 7.58 -5.64
N ARG A 348 6.12 6.40 -6.11
CA ARG A 348 7.32 5.69 -5.63
C ARG A 348 7.84 4.74 -6.70
N LYS A 349 9.11 4.35 -6.56
CA LYS A 349 9.67 3.26 -7.38
C LYS A 349 8.81 2.01 -7.22
N ALA A 350 8.34 1.45 -8.34
CA ALA A 350 7.50 0.26 -8.33
C ALA A 350 8.26 -0.97 -7.83
N LYS A 351 7.68 -1.68 -6.87
CA LYS A 351 8.12 -3.04 -6.54
C LYS A 351 7.65 -3.97 -7.63
N ARG A 352 8.59 -4.71 -8.20
CA ARG A 352 8.38 -5.55 -9.37
C ARG A 352 9.12 -6.86 -9.26
N THR A 353 8.73 -7.82 -10.07
CA THR A 353 9.41 -9.11 -10.14
C THR A 353 10.79 -8.96 -10.79
N ALA A 354 11.65 -9.94 -10.57
CA ALA A 354 12.96 -9.98 -11.22
C ALA A 354 12.84 -10.00 -12.75
N GLN A 355 11.88 -10.78 -13.28
CA GLN A 355 11.59 -10.83 -14.71
C GLN A 355 11.17 -9.47 -15.27
N ALA A 356 10.20 -8.82 -14.62
CA ALA A 356 9.76 -7.49 -15.00
C ALA A 356 10.91 -6.47 -14.92
N SER A 357 11.77 -6.55 -13.89
CA SER A 357 12.93 -5.65 -13.74
C SER A 357 13.87 -5.73 -14.91
N VAL A 358 14.21 -6.94 -15.38
CA VAL A 358 15.09 -7.12 -16.53
C VAL A 358 14.44 -6.61 -17.82
N LYS A 359 13.17 -7.00 -18.06
CA LYS A 359 12.44 -6.53 -19.25
C LYS A 359 12.33 -5.01 -19.29
N ILE A 360 11.92 -4.37 -18.20
CA ILE A 360 11.79 -2.92 -18.06
C ILE A 360 13.11 -2.22 -18.34
N ALA A 361 14.21 -2.68 -17.75
CA ALA A 361 15.54 -2.10 -17.95
C ALA A 361 15.95 -2.11 -19.44
N ILE A 362 15.72 -3.23 -20.13
CA ILE A 362 16.01 -3.37 -21.56
C ILE A 362 15.10 -2.45 -22.39
N ASP A 363 13.80 -2.42 -22.10
CA ASP A 363 12.83 -1.66 -22.88
C ASP A 363 13.03 -0.14 -22.69
N MET A 364 13.27 0.34 -21.46
CA MET A 364 13.55 1.76 -21.20
C MET A 364 14.83 2.25 -21.88
N ASN A 365 15.84 1.38 -22.01
CA ASN A 365 17.03 1.69 -22.80
C ASN A 365 16.70 1.78 -24.31
N LYS A 366 15.95 0.83 -24.86
CA LYS A 366 15.49 0.85 -26.26
C LYS A 366 14.64 2.08 -26.57
N GLU A 367 13.87 2.57 -25.61
CA GLU A 367 13.04 3.77 -25.71
C GLU A 367 13.84 5.06 -25.55
N GLY A 368 15.13 5.00 -25.21
CA GLY A 368 15.99 6.17 -25.01
C GLY A 368 15.78 6.91 -23.69
N ILE A 369 15.03 6.31 -22.75
CA ILE A 369 14.79 6.89 -21.41
C ILE A 369 16.04 6.74 -20.53
N THR A 370 16.74 5.60 -20.64
CA THR A 370 17.93 5.29 -19.87
C THR A 370 19.12 4.94 -20.74
N THR A 371 20.34 5.16 -20.24
CA THR A 371 21.57 4.58 -20.81
C THR A 371 21.67 3.10 -20.41
N LYS A 372 22.62 2.36 -21.01
CA LYS A 372 22.88 0.97 -20.60
C LYS A 372 23.34 0.90 -19.13
N GLU A 373 24.18 1.82 -18.69
CA GLU A 373 24.64 1.89 -17.30
C GLU A 373 23.48 2.12 -16.32
N GLU A 374 22.62 3.10 -16.63
CA GLU A 374 21.43 3.37 -15.83
C GLU A 374 20.51 2.14 -15.79
N ALA A 375 20.30 1.47 -16.95
CA ALA A 375 19.49 0.26 -17.04
C ALA A 375 20.06 -0.92 -16.21
N LEU A 376 21.39 -1.09 -16.18
CA LEU A 376 22.04 -2.11 -15.34
C LEU A 376 21.84 -1.84 -13.85
N ILE A 377 21.91 -0.57 -13.42
CA ILE A 377 21.70 -0.18 -12.01
C ILE A 377 20.23 -0.34 -11.58
N MET A 378 19.28 -0.28 -12.51
CA MET A 378 17.85 -0.50 -12.23
C MET A 378 17.55 -1.92 -11.74
N VAL A 379 18.36 -2.90 -12.13
CA VAL A 379 18.17 -4.31 -11.79
C VAL A 379 18.94 -4.66 -10.53
N ASP A 380 18.24 -5.03 -9.47
CA ASP A 380 18.86 -5.48 -8.23
C ASP A 380 19.50 -6.86 -8.43
N ALA A 381 20.84 -6.93 -8.28
CA ALA A 381 21.61 -8.15 -8.44
C ALA A 381 21.15 -9.29 -7.50
N ASN A 382 20.67 -8.94 -6.29
CA ASN A 382 20.17 -9.94 -5.34
C ASN A 382 18.89 -10.62 -5.85
N ASN A 383 18.10 -9.93 -6.67
CA ASN A 383 16.86 -10.45 -7.23
C ASN A 383 17.09 -11.27 -8.52
N ILE A 384 18.28 -11.21 -9.14
CA ILE A 384 18.57 -11.99 -10.36
C ILE A 384 18.46 -13.50 -10.09
N THR A 385 18.82 -13.96 -8.90
CA THR A 385 18.64 -15.37 -8.50
C THR A 385 17.19 -15.81 -8.54
N ASN A 386 16.23 -14.86 -8.36
CA ASN A 386 14.80 -15.14 -8.46
C ASN A 386 14.34 -15.45 -9.90
N LEU A 387 15.15 -15.09 -10.92
CA LEU A 387 14.93 -15.53 -12.31
C LEU A 387 15.20 -17.02 -12.51
N LEU A 388 15.88 -17.62 -11.55
CA LEU A 388 16.21 -19.04 -11.54
C LEU A 388 15.22 -19.82 -10.66
N HIS A 389 14.05 -19.25 -10.33
CA HIS A 389 13.01 -19.99 -9.62
C HIS A 389 12.49 -21.16 -10.47
N PRO A 390 12.27 -22.31 -9.84
CA PRO A 390 11.69 -23.46 -10.49
C PRO A 390 10.34 -23.14 -11.13
N GLN A 391 10.06 -23.79 -12.24
CA GLN A 391 8.75 -23.83 -12.89
C GLN A 391 8.20 -25.25 -12.80
N PHE A 392 6.89 -25.40 -12.86
CA PHE A 392 6.32 -26.75 -12.88
C PHE A 392 6.57 -27.42 -14.23
N VAL A 393 7.02 -28.69 -14.19
CA VAL A 393 7.19 -29.51 -15.38
C VAL A 393 5.90 -29.54 -16.20
N ALA A 394 5.99 -29.26 -17.49
CA ALA A 394 4.81 -29.11 -18.35
C ALA A 394 4.02 -30.41 -18.54
N LYS A 395 4.70 -31.58 -18.54
CA LYS A 395 4.08 -32.88 -18.81
C LYS A 395 3.85 -33.69 -17.53
N GLN A 396 3.06 -33.16 -16.61
CA GLN A 396 2.60 -33.86 -15.41
C GLN A 396 1.11 -33.68 -15.19
N GLU A 397 0.48 -34.64 -14.52
CA GLU A 397 -0.95 -34.51 -14.17
C GLU A 397 -1.16 -33.40 -13.13
N LYS A 398 -1.95 -32.39 -13.47
CA LYS A 398 -2.22 -31.24 -12.62
C LYS A 398 -3.67 -31.28 -12.15
N LYS A 399 -3.89 -31.49 -10.86
CA LYS A 399 -5.23 -31.48 -10.22
C LYS A 399 -5.53 -30.08 -9.71
N ILE A 400 -6.15 -29.25 -10.55
CA ILE A 400 -6.51 -27.88 -10.18
C ILE A 400 -7.45 -27.89 -8.98
N PHE A 401 -7.06 -27.14 -7.94
CA PHE A 401 -7.86 -26.86 -6.76
C PHE A 401 -8.61 -25.53 -6.92
N ASN A 402 -7.92 -24.49 -7.42
CA ASN A 402 -8.51 -23.17 -7.68
C ASN A 402 -7.70 -22.41 -8.75
N LYS A 403 -8.32 -21.36 -9.34
CA LYS A 403 -7.67 -20.35 -10.17
C LYS A 403 -8.00 -18.98 -9.65
N ALA A 404 -6.99 -18.08 -9.58
CA ALA A 404 -7.12 -16.75 -9.05
C ALA A 404 -6.08 -15.80 -9.68
N LEU A 405 -5.79 -14.67 -9.07
CA LEU A 405 -4.87 -13.68 -9.62
C LEU A 405 -3.40 -14.06 -9.40
N ASN A 406 -2.61 -13.93 -10.45
CA ASN A 406 -1.18 -14.23 -10.50
C ASN A 406 -0.32 -13.08 -9.92
N ALA A 407 -0.29 -12.94 -8.60
CA ALA A 407 0.28 -11.79 -7.93
C ALA A 407 1.81 -11.72 -7.93
N SER A 408 2.49 -12.87 -7.85
CA SER A 408 3.96 -12.94 -7.92
C SER A 408 4.37 -14.30 -8.53
N PRO A 409 5.18 -14.33 -9.61
CA PRO A 409 5.47 -15.54 -10.38
C PRO A 409 6.35 -16.53 -9.63
N GLY A 410 6.37 -17.76 -10.16
CA GLY A 410 7.16 -18.89 -9.69
C GLY A 410 6.30 -20.04 -9.22
N ALA A 411 6.92 -21.20 -9.05
CA ALA A 411 6.31 -22.42 -8.52
C ALA A 411 6.71 -22.61 -7.05
N ALA A 412 5.74 -22.84 -6.19
CA ALA A 412 6.00 -23.23 -4.80
C ALA A 412 5.19 -24.47 -4.42
N VAL A 413 5.84 -25.36 -3.68
CA VAL A 413 5.25 -26.59 -3.15
C VAL A 413 5.46 -26.62 -1.65
N GLY A 414 4.39 -26.83 -0.88
CA GLY A 414 4.50 -26.86 0.58
C GLY A 414 3.22 -27.24 1.29
N GLU A 415 3.35 -27.47 2.60
CA GLU A 415 2.23 -27.77 3.49
C GLU A 415 1.38 -26.51 3.77
N ILE A 416 0.06 -26.66 3.80
CA ILE A 416 -0.86 -25.60 4.15
C ILE A 416 -0.67 -25.18 5.61
N VAL A 417 -0.50 -23.89 5.87
CA VAL A 417 -0.50 -23.30 7.21
C VAL A 417 -1.36 -22.03 7.22
N PHE A 418 -2.28 -21.91 8.18
CA PHE A 418 -3.23 -20.80 8.27
C PHE A 418 -2.79 -19.68 9.22
N ASP A 419 -1.67 -19.84 9.92
CA ASP A 419 -1.20 -18.91 10.94
C ASP A 419 0.26 -18.52 10.69
N ALA A 420 0.57 -17.21 10.79
CA ALA A 420 1.89 -16.69 10.46
C ALA A 420 2.98 -17.12 11.44
N ASP A 421 2.68 -17.15 12.75
CA ASP A 421 3.63 -17.63 13.78
C ASP A 421 3.92 -19.12 13.58
N LYS A 422 2.89 -19.91 13.21
CA LYS A 422 3.05 -21.32 12.89
C LYS A 422 3.86 -21.52 11.61
N ALA A 423 3.63 -20.72 10.58
CA ALA A 423 4.41 -20.80 9.34
C ALA A 423 5.91 -20.59 9.61
N GLU A 424 6.27 -19.57 10.40
CA GLU A 424 7.65 -19.35 10.82
C GLU A 424 8.23 -20.54 11.61
N LYS A 425 7.44 -21.07 12.56
CA LYS A 425 7.85 -22.21 13.39
C LYS A 425 8.10 -23.48 12.58
N GLU A 426 7.21 -23.82 11.65
CA GLU A 426 7.37 -25.03 10.83
C GLU A 426 8.49 -24.85 9.79
N ALA A 427 8.65 -23.66 9.20
CA ALA A 427 9.77 -23.34 8.33
C ALA A 427 11.12 -23.45 9.05
N ASN A 428 11.22 -22.98 10.30
CA ASN A 428 12.42 -23.13 11.14
C ASN A 428 12.73 -24.60 11.50
N ARG A 429 11.77 -25.51 11.32
CA ARG A 429 11.96 -26.96 11.43
C ARG A 429 12.38 -27.62 10.10
N GLY A 430 12.58 -26.82 9.07
CA GLY A 430 12.99 -27.28 7.73
C GLY A 430 11.84 -27.75 6.83
N ARG A 431 10.58 -27.45 7.17
CA ARG A 431 9.43 -27.75 6.32
C ARG A 431 9.17 -26.64 5.33
N ASN A 432 8.80 -27.00 4.12
CA ASN A 432 8.27 -26.06 3.15
C ASN A 432 6.79 -25.81 3.45
N VAL A 433 6.43 -24.57 3.77
CA VAL A 433 5.05 -24.19 4.09
C VAL A 433 4.52 -23.11 3.15
N ILE A 434 3.26 -23.22 2.80
CA ILE A 434 2.52 -22.18 2.08
C ILE A 434 1.58 -21.51 3.08
N LEU A 435 1.75 -20.20 3.28
CA LEU A 435 0.88 -19.41 4.13
C LEU A 435 -0.45 -19.15 3.40
N VAL A 436 -1.53 -19.63 3.98
CA VAL A 436 -2.89 -19.51 3.43
C VAL A 436 -3.74 -18.65 4.36
N ARG A 437 -4.27 -17.54 3.86
CA ARG A 437 -5.05 -16.58 4.65
C ARG A 437 -6.26 -16.11 3.86
N ASP A 438 -7.26 -15.53 4.53
CA ASP A 438 -8.27 -14.73 3.81
C ASP A 438 -7.62 -13.50 3.21
N GLU A 439 -6.87 -12.77 4.00
CA GLU A 439 -6.03 -11.64 3.63
C GLU A 439 -4.79 -11.62 4.52
N THR A 440 -3.72 -10.98 4.10
CA THR A 440 -2.55 -10.77 4.95
C THR A 440 -2.51 -9.34 5.46
N SER A 441 -2.08 -9.20 6.70
CA SER A 441 -1.83 -7.92 7.35
C SER A 441 -0.32 -7.69 7.56
N PRO A 442 0.10 -6.47 7.89
CA PRO A 442 1.49 -6.17 8.23
C PRO A 442 2.05 -7.01 9.38
N GLU A 443 1.20 -7.51 10.27
CA GLU A 443 1.57 -8.40 11.37
C GLU A 443 2.01 -9.79 10.86
N ASP A 444 1.55 -10.23 9.70
CA ASP A 444 1.87 -11.54 9.10
C ASP A 444 3.25 -11.59 8.43
N ILE A 445 4.00 -10.47 8.39
CA ILE A 445 5.25 -10.31 7.61
C ILE A 445 6.30 -11.41 7.89
N HIS A 446 6.44 -11.86 9.14
CA HIS A 446 7.38 -12.90 9.54
C HIS A 446 6.98 -14.28 8.96
N GLY A 447 5.69 -14.61 8.97
CA GLY A 447 5.15 -15.83 8.37
C GLY A 447 5.26 -15.82 6.84
N MET A 448 4.97 -14.67 6.20
CA MET A 448 5.18 -14.49 4.76
C MET A 448 6.66 -14.64 4.38
N HIS A 449 7.58 -14.10 5.19
CA HIS A 449 9.02 -14.22 4.95
C HIS A 449 9.50 -15.68 5.05
N SER A 450 8.99 -16.45 5.99
CA SER A 450 9.40 -17.83 6.25
C SER A 450 8.75 -18.83 5.29
N SER A 451 7.58 -18.53 4.72
CA SER A 451 6.86 -19.41 3.79
C SER A 451 7.54 -19.47 2.42
N VAL A 452 7.41 -20.60 1.72
CA VAL A 452 7.88 -20.76 0.33
C VAL A 452 6.91 -20.15 -0.68
N GLY A 453 5.65 -19.94 -0.32
CA GLY A 453 4.61 -19.33 -1.15
C GLY A 453 3.46 -18.78 -0.32
N ILE A 454 2.62 -17.95 -0.93
CA ILE A 454 1.51 -17.25 -0.27
C ILE A 454 0.25 -17.41 -1.11
N LEU A 455 -0.86 -17.75 -0.44
CA LEU A 455 -2.19 -17.88 -1.05
C LEU A 455 -3.19 -17.07 -0.21
N THR A 456 -3.97 -16.17 -0.86
CA THR A 456 -5.08 -15.48 -0.18
C THR A 456 -6.39 -15.65 -0.91
N THR A 457 -7.50 -15.75 -0.14
CA THR A 457 -8.85 -15.86 -0.72
C THR A 457 -9.37 -14.50 -1.17
N LYS A 458 -8.91 -13.42 -0.55
CA LYS A 458 -9.27 -12.03 -0.85
C LYS A 458 -8.06 -11.22 -1.32
N GLY A 459 -8.33 -9.99 -1.79
CA GLY A 459 -7.33 -9.04 -2.20
C GLY A 459 -6.99 -9.12 -3.69
N GLY A 460 -6.61 -7.98 -4.25
CA GLY A 460 -6.20 -7.82 -5.64
C GLY A 460 -4.68 -7.79 -5.80
N MET A 461 -4.25 -7.40 -7.00
CA MET A 461 -2.83 -7.32 -7.38
C MET A 461 -2.06 -6.23 -6.63
N THR A 462 -2.77 -5.30 -6.00
CA THR A 462 -2.21 -4.20 -5.19
C THR A 462 -2.33 -4.45 -3.68
N SER A 463 -2.93 -5.57 -3.26
CA SER A 463 -3.07 -5.95 -1.86
C SER A 463 -1.73 -6.11 -1.15
N HIS A 464 -1.75 -6.07 0.19
CA HIS A 464 -0.56 -6.28 1.02
C HIS A 464 0.17 -7.59 0.66
N ALA A 465 -0.59 -8.71 0.50
CA ALA A 465 -0.03 -10.00 0.10
C ALA A 465 0.75 -9.90 -1.22
N ALA A 466 0.14 -9.32 -2.25
CA ALA A 466 0.73 -9.20 -3.59
C ALA A 466 2.00 -8.32 -3.59
N VAL A 467 1.94 -7.15 -2.96
CA VAL A 467 3.06 -6.19 -2.95
C VAL A 467 4.25 -6.74 -2.16
N VAL A 468 3.99 -7.32 -0.99
CA VAL A 468 5.05 -7.88 -0.14
C VAL A 468 5.67 -9.13 -0.77
N ALA A 469 4.85 -10.05 -1.31
CA ALA A 469 5.36 -11.26 -1.96
C ALA A 469 6.28 -10.93 -3.16
N ARG A 470 5.88 -9.97 -4.02
CA ARG A 470 6.75 -9.47 -5.10
C ARG A 470 8.06 -8.89 -4.57
N GLY A 471 7.99 -8.11 -3.51
CA GLY A 471 9.18 -7.55 -2.87
C GLY A 471 10.11 -8.61 -2.29
N MET A 472 9.58 -9.75 -1.86
CA MET A 472 10.33 -10.90 -1.32
C MET A 472 10.73 -11.92 -2.41
N GLY A 473 10.26 -11.76 -3.66
CA GLY A 473 10.48 -12.73 -4.73
C GLY A 473 9.81 -14.09 -4.48
N LYS A 474 8.68 -14.12 -3.77
CA LYS A 474 7.97 -15.37 -3.43
C LYS A 474 6.76 -15.58 -4.32
N PRO A 475 6.51 -16.81 -4.80
CA PRO A 475 5.28 -17.14 -5.50
C PRO A 475 4.05 -16.77 -4.71
N CYS A 476 3.09 -16.08 -5.35
CA CYS A 476 1.89 -15.61 -4.67
C CYS A 476 0.68 -15.67 -5.58
N VAL A 477 -0.42 -16.19 -5.05
CA VAL A 477 -1.74 -16.21 -5.67
C VAL A 477 -2.69 -15.48 -4.71
N VAL A 478 -3.44 -14.49 -5.21
CA VAL A 478 -4.37 -13.68 -4.40
C VAL A 478 -5.77 -13.66 -5.02
N GLY A 479 -6.78 -13.29 -4.20
CA GLY A 479 -8.15 -13.18 -4.68
C GLY A 479 -8.77 -14.52 -5.10
N ALA A 480 -8.41 -15.59 -4.42
CA ALA A 480 -8.96 -16.92 -4.66
C ALA A 480 -10.38 -17.06 -4.05
N GLU A 481 -11.33 -16.25 -4.53
CA GLU A 481 -12.70 -16.14 -3.99
C GLU A 481 -13.49 -17.46 -4.04
N GLY A 482 -13.09 -18.40 -4.90
CA GLY A 482 -13.65 -19.76 -4.92
C GLY A 482 -13.21 -20.65 -3.76
N LEU A 483 -12.33 -20.18 -2.88
CA LEU A 483 -11.83 -20.88 -1.69
C LEU A 483 -12.50 -20.34 -0.43
N THR A 484 -12.85 -21.24 0.46
CA THR A 484 -13.36 -20.90 1.81
C THR A 484 -12.45 -21.48 2.86
N ILE A 485 -11.96 -20.65 3.77
CA ILE A 485 -11.08 -21.03 4.88
C ILE A 485 -11.92 -21.15 6.16
N ASP A 486 -11.82 -22.30 6.84
CA ASP A 486 -12.34 -22.51 8.18
C ASP A 486 -11.17 -22.64 9.17
N ILE A 487 -10.87 -21.53 9.83
CA ILE A 487 -9.77 -21.45 10.80
C ILE A 487 -10.01 -22.37 12.01
N THR A 488 -11.27 -22.55 12.42
CA THR A 488 -11.62 -23.36 13.59
C THR A 488 -11.36 -24.84 13.33
N ASN A 489 -11.78 -25.34 12.17
CA ASN A 489 -11.58 -26.71 11.74
C ASN A 489 -10.25 -26.93 11.00
N LYS A 490 -9.50 -25.85 10.76
CA LYS A 490 -8.22 -25.85 10.03
C LYS A 490 -8.34 -26.49 8.65
N THR A 491 -9.33 -26.04 7.88
CA THR A 491 -9.60 -26.56 6.54
C THR A 491 -9.69 -25.43 5.53
N ILE A 492 -9.42 -25.77 4.26
CA ILE A 492 -9.69 -24.94 3.10
C ILE A 492 -10.48 -25.77 2.08
N SER A 493 -11.53 -25.19 1.50
CA SER A 493 -12.41 -25.89 0.58
C SER A 493 -12.59 -25.14 -0.73
N SER A 494 -12.78 -25.90 -1.83
CA SER A 494 -13.12 -25.43 -3.17
C SER A 494 -14.24 -26.32 -3.72
N GLY A 495 -15.50 -25.85 -3.63
CA GLY A 495 -16.66 -26.71 -3.87
C GLY A 495 -16.69 -27.92 -2.94
N GLU A 496 -16.73 -29.13 -3.51
CA GLU A 496 -16.74 -30.37 -2.72
C GLU A 496 -15.35 -30.84 -2.24
N LYS A 497 -14.27 -30.21 -2.74
CA LYS A 497 -12.91 -30.57 -2.36
C LYS A 497 -12.51 -29.85 -1.08
N VAL A 498 -12.03 -30.60 -0.09
CA VAL A 498 -11.57 -30.08 1.20
C VAL A 498 -10.16 -30.55 1.46
N LEU A 499 -9.29 -29.63 1.88
CA LEU A 499 -7.92 -29.88 2.34
C LEU A 499 -7.79 -29.38 3.78
N THR A 500 -6.89 -30.02 4.51
CA THR A 500 -6.62 -29.71 5.93
C THR A 500 -5.25 -29.07 6.10
N GLU A 501 -5.03 -28.40 7.22
CA GLU A 501 -3.72 -27.89 7.58
C GLU A 501 -2.69 -29.04 7.63
N GLY A 502 -1.57 -28.85 6.92
CA GLY A 502 -0.52 -29.88 6.75
C GLY A 502 -0.63 -30.65 5.44
N ASP A 503 -1.76 -30.60 4.72
CA ASP A 503 -1.83 -31.14 3.37
C ASP A 503 -0.92 -30.34 2.42
N VAL A 504 -0.31 -31.05 1.46
CA VAL A 504 0.58 -30.44 0.48
C VAL A 504 -0.22 -29.83 -0.67
N ILE A 505 0.08 -28.60 -1.01
CA ILE A 505 -0.41 -27.94 -2.23
C ILE A 505 0.76 -27.41 -3.05
N SER A 506 0.51 -27.21 -4.33
CA SER A 506 1.41 -26.54 -5.25
C SER A 506 0.74 -25.26 -5.78
N ILE A 507 1.44 -24.13 -5.76
CA ILE A 507 0.93 -22.88 -6.31
C ILE A 507 1.80 -22.39 -7.47
N ASP A 508 1.16 -22.00 -8.57
CA ASP A 508 1.79 -21.35 -9.72
C ASP A 508 1.44 -19.87 -9.69
N GLY A 509 2.35 -19.09 -9.15
CA GLY A 509 2.18 -17.65 -9.08
C GLY A 509 2.28 -16.95 -10.44
N SER A 510 2.73 -17.63 -11.50
CA SER A 510 2.76 -17.09 -12.88
C SER A 510 1.42 -17.24 -13.59
N LEU A 511 0.69 -18.33 -13.31
CA LEU A 511 -0.60 -18.64 -13.90
C LEU A 511 -1.78 -18.30 -12.98
N GLY A 512 -1.54 -18.05 -11.69
CA GLY A 512 -2.58 -17.88 -10.68
C GLY A 512 -3.30 -19.19 -10.34
N GLU A 513 -2.64 -20.34 -10.51
CA GLU A 513 -3.25 -21.65 -10.32
C GLU A 513 -2.79 -22.31 -9.02
N VAL A 514 -3.72 -22.96 -8.33
CA VAL A 514 -3.48 -23.77 -7.12
C VAL A 514 -3.81 -25.22 -7.43
N TYR A 515 -2.91 -26.12 -7.07
CA TYR A 515 -3.03 -27.55 -7.36
C TYR A 515 -3.00 -28.38 -6.06
N ILE A 516 -3.69 -29.50 -6.07
CA ILE A 516 -3.68 -30.48 -4.97
C ILE A 516 -2.43 -31.35 -5.10
N GLY A 517 -1.70 -31.47 -4.00
CA GLY A 517 -0.53 -32.34 -3.90
C GLY A 517 0.77 -31.68 -4.39
N GLU A 518 1.81 -32.46 -4.39
CA GLU A 518 3.16 -32.09 -4.80
C GLU A 518 3.31 -32.23 -6.32
N LEU A 519 3.78 -31.17 -6.99
CA LEU A 519 4.13 -31.17 -8.40
C LEU A 519 5.65 -31.05 -8.57
N GLU A 520 6.18 -31.76 -9.58
CA GLU A 520 7.60 -31.67 -9.94
C GLU A 520 7.93 -30.31 -10.56
N THR A 521 9.09 -29.77 -10.19
CA THR A 521 9.59 -28.48 -10.68
C THR A 521 10.87 -28.69 -11.52
N GLU A 522 11.08 -27.80 -12.49
CA GLU A 522 12.29 -27.72 -13.31
C GLU A 522 12.91 -26.31 -13.26
N PRO A 523 14.23 -26.17 -13.45
CA PRO A 523 14.88 -24.88 -13.57
C PRO A 523 14.34 -24.08 -14.76
N PRO A 524 14.16 -22.75 -14.63
CA PRO A 524 13.69 -21.89 -15.71
C PRO A 524 14.74 -21.74 -16.81
N LYS A 525 14.29 -21.46 -18.03
CA LYS A 525 15.16 -21.09 -19.14
C LYS A 525 15.40 -19.57 -19.15
N PRO A 526 16.68 -19.12 -19.28
CA PRO A 526 16.98 -17.70 -19.41
C PRO A 526 16.25 -17.04 -20.58
N SER A 527 15.61 -15.90 -20.36
CA SER A 527 14.96 -15.13 -21.43
C SER A 527 15.97 -14.38 -22.32
N ASP A 528 15.53 -13.91 -23.50
CA ASP A 528 16.36 -13.11 -24.40
C ASP A 528 16.76 -11.77 -23.74
N GLU A 529 15.88 -11.19 -22.94
CA GLU A 529 16.15 -9.98 -22.16
C GLU A 529 17.24 -10.24 -21.12
N PHE A 530 17.18 -11.38 -20.41
CA PHE A 530 18.24 -11.77 -19.48
C PHE A 530 19.58 -11.93 -20.19
N ASN A 531 19.60 -12.62 -21.33
CA ASN A 531 20.81 -12.80 -22.14
C ASN A 531 21.37 -11.45 -22.62
N THR A 532 20.51 -10.50 -22.97
CA THR A 532 20.91 -9.12 -23.35
C THR A 532 21.50 -8.38 -22.17
N LEU A 533 20.87 -8.45 -20.99
CA LEU A 533 21.40 -7.85 -19.76
C LEU A 533 22.79 -8.38 -19.43
N MET A 534 22.99 -9.71 -19.53
CA MET A 534 24.29 -10.35 -19.26
C MET A 534 25.38 -9.90 -20.24
N LYS A 535 25.05 -9.68 -21.53
CA LYS A 535 25.97 -9.08 -22.47
C LYS A 535 26.38 -7.66 -22.08
N TRP A 536 25.45 -6.85 -21.61
CA TRP A 536 25.78 -5.51 -21.11
C TRP A 536 26.65 -5.57 -19.85
N CYS A 537 26.36 -6.51 -18.91
CA CYS A 537 27.24 -6.74 -17.77
C CYS A 537 28.68 -7.03 -18.19
N ASP A 538 28.87 -7.83 -19.25
CA ASP A 538 30.20 -8.15 -19.78
C ASP A 538 30.93 -6.94 -20.38
N GLU A 539 30.18 -5.99 -20.98
CA GLU A 539 30.73 -4.73 -21.50
C GLU A 539 31.25 -3.81 -20.39
N TYR A 540 30.57 -3.77 -19.22
CA TYR A 540 30.85 -2.84 -18.11
C TYR A 540 31.62 -3.46 -16.92
N LYS A 541 31.79 -4.79 -16.88
CA LYS A 541 32.49 -5.46 -15.80
C LYS A 541 33.95 -5.01 -15.71
N ARG A 542 34.43 -4.73 -14.50
CA ARG A 542 35.84 -4.43 -14.20
C ARG A 542 36.58 -5.60 -13.58
N LEU A 543 35.86 -6.55 -12.99
CA LEU A 543 36.40 -7.72 -12.32
C LEU A 543 36.12 -8.97 -13.13
N VAL A 544 37.06 -9.93 -13.09
CA VAL A 544 36.92 -11.26 -13.69
C VAL A 544 36.62 -12.24 -12.56
N VAL A 545 35.49 -12.93 -12.67
CA VAL A 545 35.15 -14.02 -11.74
C VAL A 545 35.79 -15.32 -12.25
N ARG A 546 36.48 -16.00 -11.34
CA ARG A 546 37.02 -17.37 -11.60
C ARG A 546 36.35 -18.33 -10.63
N ALA A 547 35.90 -19.45 -11.14
CA ALA A 547 35.34 -20.52 -10.34
C ALA A 547 36.14 -21.81 -10.60
N ASN A 548 36.30 -22.65 -9.58
CA ASN A 548 36.81 -24.00 -9.76
C ASN A 548 35.66 -24.90 -10.21
N ALA A 549 35.84 -25.61 -11.29
CA ALA A 549 34.92 -26.65 -11.76
C ALA A 549 35.59 -28.00 -11.63
N GLU A 550 35.01 -28.92 -10.88
CA GLU A 550 35.58 -30.25 -10.63
C GLU A 550 35.12 -31.30 -11.66
N THR A 551 34.13 -30.99 -12.48
CA THR A 551 33.63 -31.91 -13.53
C THR A 551 33.70 -31.26 -14.89
N VAL A 552 34.25 -31.99 -15.85
CA VAL A 552 34.14 -31.70 -17.29
C VAL A 552 32.82 -32.30 -17.75
N LEU A 553 31.89 -31.45 -18.19
CA LEU A 553 30.69 -31.91 -18.89
C LEU A 553 31.06 -32.35 -20.32
#